data_95038d282b1b27da3691c83c717e2f94
#
_entry.id   95038d282b1b27da3691c83c717e2f94
#
_cell.length_a   1.000
_cell.length_b   1.000
_cell.length_c   1.000
_cell.angle_alpha   90.00
_cell.angle_beta   90.00
_cell.angle_gamma   90.00
#
_symmetry.space_group_name_H-M   'P 1'
#
loop_
_entity.id
_entity.type
_entity.pdbx_description
1 polymer ?
#
loop_
_entity_poly.entity_id
_entity_poly.type
_entity_poly.pdbx_seq_one_letter_code
_entity_poly.pdbx_strand_id
1 'polypeptide(L)'
;MDSLVSTRWLADQLGADDLVVLDATMHLPDNPRDAAAEYAAAHVPGARWLDLASFVDTGSPVPKAVPTAEQFADRLGHLGITPESRVVLYDDSQIKSAARAWFVFRLYGFAKVAILNGGLAKWKAEGRALEAGQTPVTPSEFPLPTRRPGTRSKADILANCDQRAEQVVDARDAARF
;
A
#
# COMPACT_ATOMS: atom_id res chain seq x y z
N MET A 1 0.46 5.68 15.11
CA MET A 1 1.68 5.75 14.27
C MET A 1 1.48 6.91 13.30
N ASP A 2 2.51 7.73 13.07
CA ASP A 2 2.45 8.81 12.08
C ASP A 2 2.23 8.24 10.68
N SER A 3 1.67 9.02 9.76
CA SER A 3 1.42 8.56 8.38
C SER A 3 2.71 8.33 7.58
N LEU A 4 3.82 8.97 7.99
CA LEU A 4 5.14 8.81 7.41
C LEU A 4 6.15 8.42 8.50
N VAL A 5 7.06 7.48 8.17
CA VAL A 5 8.20 7.13 9.01
C VAL A 5 9.51 7.32 8.25
N SER A 6 10.58 7.67 8.94
CA SER A 6 11.90 7.83 8.32
C SER A 6 12.58 6.47 8.07
N THR A 7 13.55 6.47 7.15
CA THR A 7 14.41 5.31 6.90
C THR A 7 15.23 4.92 8.13
N ARG A 8 15.64 5.90 8.95
CA ARG A 8 16.31 5.65 10.23
C ARG A 8 15.38 4.93 11.20
N TRP A 9 14.17 5.45 11.41
CA TRP A 9 13.20 4.83 12.30
C TRP A 9 12.92 3.39 11.87
N LEU A 10 12.70 3.15 10.57
CA LEU A 10 12.46 1.79 10.08
C LEU A 10 13.66 0.88 10.35
N ALA A 11 14.89 1.34 10.09
CA ALA A 11 16.10 0.55 10.35
C ALA A 11 16.23 0.17 11.82
N ASP A 12 15.91 1.09 12.75
CA ASP A 12 15.96 0.84 14.20
C ASP A 12 14.85 -0.11 14.65
N GLN A 13 13.80 -0.32 13.86
CA GLN A 13 12.64 -1.19 14.18
C GLN A 13 12.64 -2.53 13.45
N LEU A 14 13.53 -2.74 12.45
CA LEU A 14 13.58 -4.01 11.72
C LEU A 14 13.83 -5.18 12.68
N GLY A 15 13.08 -6.26 12.51
CA GLY A 15 13.12 -7.45 13.36
C GLY A 15 12.22 -7.39 14.59
N ALA A 16 11.45 -6.30 14.80
CA ALA A 16 10.42 -6.28 15.83
C ALA A 16 9.26 -7.23 15.45
N ASP A 17 8.80 -8.05 16.40
CA ASP A 17 7.80 -9.11 16.16
C ASP A 17 6.46 -8.58 15.64
N ASP A 18 6.12 -7.36 16.00
CA ASP A 18 4.87 -6.71 15.59
C ASP A 18 5.00 -5.90 14.30
N LEU A 19 6.22 -5.77 13.73
CA LEU A 19 6.45 -4.96 12.53
C LEU A 19 6.39 -5.79 11.26
N VAL A 20 5.53 -5.39 10.34
CA VAL A 20 5.46 -5.93 8.99
C VAL A 20 5.80 -4.83 7.99
N VAL A 21 6.82 -5.07 7.17
CA VAL A 21 7.20 -4.18 6.08
C VAL A 21 6.66 -4.74 4.78
N LEU A 22 6.03 -3.89 3.96
CA LEU A 22 5.44 -4.30 2.68
C LEU A 22 6.03 -3.47 1.53
N ASP A 23 6.52 -4.17 0.53
CA ASP A 23 6.76 -3.57 -0.79
C ASP A 23 5.44 -3.50 -1.55
N ALA A 24 4.95 -2.30 -1.80
CA ALA A 24 3.72 -2.01 -2.53
C ALA A 24 4.02 -1.34 -3.89
N THR A 25 5.19 -1.65 -4.47
CA THR A 25 5.59 -1.12 -5.76
C THR A 25 4.62 -1.60 -6.85
N MET A 26 4.11 -0.66 -7.64
CA MET A 26 3.32 -0.93 -8.83
C MET A 26 3.72 0.07 -9.91
N HIS A 27 3.89 -0.42 -11.12
CA HIS A 27 4.15 0.42 -12.30
C HIS A 27 2.91 0.59 -13.15
N LEU A 28 2.89 1.63 -13.98
CA LEU A 28 1.86 1.79 -15.01
C LEU A 28 2.03 0.73 -16.10
N PRO A 29 0.95 0.34 -16.81
CA PRO A 29 1.01 -0.74 -17.80
C PRO A 29 1.98 -0.51 -18.97
N ASP A 30 2.27 0.75 -19.28
CA ASP A 30 3.21 1.18 -20.32
C ASP A 30 4.67 1.27 -19.84
N ASN A 31 4.90 1.06 -18.56
CA ASN A 31 6.25 1.04 -17.99
C ASN A 31 6.88 -0.35 -18.19
N PRO A 32 8.11 -0.45 -18.76
CA PRO A 32 8.78 -1.74 -19.00
C PRO A 32 9.30 -2.42 -17.72
N ARG A 33 9.22 -1.78 -16.57
CA ARG A 33 9.69 -2.34 -15.28
C ARG A 33 8.73 -3.41 -14.77
N ASP A 34 9.31 -4.46 -14.16
CA ASP A 34 8.59 -5.55 -13.49
C ASP A 34 8.78 -5.44 -11.97
N ALA A 35 7.74 -5.01 -11.28
CA ALA A 35 7.78 -4.76 -9.84
C ALA A 35 8.03 -6.06 -9.03
N ALA A 36 7.51 -7.21 -9.46
CA ALA A 36 7.74 -8.48 -8.78
C ALA A 36 9.19 -8.95 -8.95
N ALA A 37 9.75 -8.81 -10.14
CA ALA A 37 11.15 -9.13 -10.41
C ALA A 37 12.09 -8.18 -9.64
N GLU A 38 11.75 -6.90 -9.54
CA GLU A 38 12.51 -5.90 -8.78
C GLU A 38 12.51 -6.21 -7.28
N TYR A 39 11.35 -6.57 -6.71
CA TYR A 39 11.26 -7.04 -5.33
C TYR A 39 12.13 -8.26 -5.10
N ALA A 40 12.03 -9.28 -5.97
CA ALA A 40 12.82 -10.49 -5.85
C ALA A 40 14.34 -10.23 -5.95
N ALA A 41 14.75 -9.21 -6.71
CA ALA A 41 16.14 -8.82 -6.84
C ALA A 41 16.68 -8.05 -5.63
N ALA A 42 15.88 -7.11 -5.07
CA ALA A 42 16.34 -6.30 -3.95
C ALA A 42 15.19 -5.57 -3.24
N HIS A 43 14.99 -5.86 -1.96
CA HIS A 43 13.97 -5.23 -1.11
C HIS A 43 14.53 -4.88 0.29
N VAL A 44 13.77 -4.12 1.08
CA VAL A 44 14.09 -3.85 2.48
C VAL A 44 14.10 -5.17 3.26
N PRO A 45 15.12 -5.47 4.10
CA PRO A 45 15.20 -6.75 4.80
C PRO A 45 13.90 -7.13 5.53
N GLY A 46 13.44 -8.37 5.30
CA GLY A 46 12.21 -8.91 5.86
C GLY A 46 10.92 -8.33 5.26
N ALA A 47 11.00 -7.47 4.23
CA ALA A 47 9.81 -6.96 3.57
C ALA A 47 9.09 -8.08 2.80
N ARG A 48 7.75 -8.04 2.78
CA ARG A 48 6.87 -8.95 2.06
C ARG A 48 6.30 -8.26 0.83
N TRP A 49 6.10 -9.01 -0.23
CA TRP A 49 5.52 -8.48 -1.46
C TRP A 49 4.01 -8.30 -1.36
N LEU A 50 3.53 -7.07 -1.49
CA LEU A 50 2.12 -6.75 -1.67
C LEU A 50 1.86 -6.48 -3.16
N ASP A 51 1.41 -7.51 -3.89
CA ASP A 51 0.95 -7.31 -5.26
C ASP A 51 -0.26 -6.37 -5.30
N LEU A 52 0.02 -5.09 -5.44
CA LEU A 52 -0.98 -4.03 -5.43
C LEU A 52 -1.84 -4.05 -6.71
N ALA A 53 -1.34 -4.61 -7.81
CA ALA A 53 -2.07 -4.72 -9.06
C ALA A 53 -3.25 -5.70 -8.95
N SER A 54 -3.10 -6.78 -8.18
CA SER A 54 -4.15 -7.76 -7.89
C SER A 54 -4.95 -7.44 -6.62
N PHE A 55 -4.54 -6.43 -5.83
CA PHE A 55 -5.25 -6.02 -4.60
C PHE A 55 -6.41 -5.07 -4.93
N VAL A 56 -7.38 -5.60 -5.65
CA VAL A 56 -8.54 -4.89 -6.21
C VAL A 56 -9.78 -5.76 -6.16
N ASP A 57 -10.96 -5.16 -6.19
CA ASP A 57 -12.23 -5.88 -6.36
C ASP A 57 -12.38 -6.29 -7.83
N THR A 58 -12.17 -7.57 -8.10
CA THR A 58 -12.30 -8.15 -9.44
C THR A 58 -13.77 -8.33 -9.89
N GLY A 59 -14.73 -8.27 -8.96
CA GLY A 59 -16.18 -8.32 -9.26
C GLY A 59 -16.77 -6.95 -9.61
N SER A 60 -16.00 -5.87 -9.39
CA SER A 60 -16.47 -4.51 -9.68
C SER A 60 -16.38 -4.16 -11.17
N PRO A 61 -17.41 -3.51 -11.74
CA PRO A 61 -17.32 -2.95 -13.08
C PRO A 61 -16.36 -1.75 -13.18
N VAL A 62 -15.92 -1.20 -12.04
CA VAL A 62 -14.97 -0.08 -11.98
C VAL A 62 -13.56 -0.63 -12.01
N PRO A 63 -12.73 -0.27 -13.01
CA PRO A 63 -11.36 -0.72 -13.08
C PRO A 63 -10.56 -0.29 -11.84
N LYS A 64 -9.78 -1.24 -11.30
CA LYS A 64 -8.95 -0.98 -10.11
C LYS A 64 -9.75 -0.50 -8.89
N ALA A 65 -11.01 -0.92 -8.76
CA ALA A 65 -11.80 -0.68 -7.56
C ALA A 65 -11.05 -1.16 -6.30
N VAL A 66 -11.31 -0.54 -5.16
CA VAL A 66 -10.72 -0.99 -3.88
C VAL A 66 -11.24 -2.40 -3.55
N PRO A 67 -10.43 -3.29 -2.97
CA PRO A 67 -10.84 -4.66 -2.64
C PRO A 67 -12.07 -4.66 -1.72
N THR A 68 -12.82 -5.74 -1.70
CA THR A 68 -13.87 -5.95 -0.70
C THR A 68 -13.27 -6.20 0.69
N ALA A 69 -14.08 -6.20 1.75
CA ALA A 69 -13.62 -6.49 3.11
C ALA A 69 -13.02 -7.90 3.22
N GLU A 70 -13.63 -8.86 2.53
CA GLU A 70 -13.18 -10.26 2.48
C GLU A 70 -11.82 -10.36 1.77
N GLN A 71 -11.68 -9.73 0.61
CA GLN A 71 -10.42 -9.70 -0.16
C GLN A 71 -9.31 -8.98 0.62
N PHE A 72 -9.66 -7.94 1.38
CA PHE A 72 -8.72 -7.25 2.27
C PHE A 72 -8.26 -8.18 3.39
N ALA A 73 -9.19 -8.80 4.13
CA ALA A 73 -8.87 -9.70 5.23
C ALA A 73 -8.02 -10.90 4.77
N ASP A 74 -8.42 -11.53 3.67
CA ASP A 74 -7.69 -12.65 3.06
C ASP A 74 -6.25 -12.26 2.70
N ARG A 75 -6.06 -11.12 2.03
CA ARG A 75 -4.72 -10.63 1.67
C ARG A 75 -3.85 -10.36 2.88
N LEU A 76 -4.40 -9.74 3.94
CA LEU A 76 -3.65 -9.48 5.16
C LEU A 76 -3.28 -10.77 5.88
N GLY A 77 -4.20 -11.73 5.93
CA GLY A 77 -3.95 -13.06 6.48
C GLY A 77 -2.81 -13.77 5.75
N HIS A 78 -2.82 -13.80 4.42
CA HIS A 78 -1.75 -14.38 3.61
C HIS A 78 -0.41 -13.67 3.80
N LEU A 79 -0.43 -12.36 4.11
CA LEU A 79 0.77 -11.61 4.44
C LEU A 79 1.19 -11.74 5.92
N GLY A 80 0.52 -12.58 6.72
CA GLY A 80 0.83 -12.80 8.13
C GLY A 80 0.62 -11.53 8.97
N ILE A 81 -0.33 -10.68 8.60
CA ILE A 81 -0.65 -9.45 9.31
C ILE A 81 -1.80 -9.71 10.27
N THR A 82 -1.69 -9.24 11.49
CA THR A 82 -2.74 -9.28 12.52
C THR A 82 -3.21 -7.86 12.85
N PRO A 83 -4.33 -7.70 13.58
CA PRO A 83 -4.79 -6.37 14.03
C PRO A 83 -3.79 -5.63 14.92
N GLU A 84 -2.90 -6.36 15.57
CA GLU A 84 -1.86 -5.83 16.46
C GLU A 84 -0.63 -5.33 15.70
N SER A 85 -0.42 -5.81 14.47
CA SER A 85 0.75 -5.48 13.66
C SER A 85 0.87 -3.97 13.39
N ARG A 86 2.10 -3.48 13.37
CA ARG A 86 2.48 -2.20 12.77
C ARG A 86 2.92 -2.47 11.34
N VAL A 87 2.36 -1.75 10.37
CA VAL A 87 2.67 -1.93 8.95
C VAL A 87 3.40 -0.71 8.40
N VAL A 88 4.54 -0.94 7.75
CA VAL A 88 5.23 0.08 6.97
C VAL A 88 5.17 -0.29 5.49
N LEU A 89 4.58 0.59 4.70
CA LEU A 89 4.48 0.46 3.25
C LEU A 89 5.59 1.27 2.58
N TYR A 90 6.21 0.73 1.55
CA TYR A 90 7.09 1.50 0.68
C TYR A 90 6.87 1.15 -0.79
N ASP A 91 7.42 1.95 -1.66
CA ASP A 91 7.49 1.67 -3.10
C ASP A 91 8.78 2.21 -3.72
N ASP A 92 9.03 1.79 -4.97
CA ASP A 92 10.04 2.33 -5.88
C ASP A 92 9.39 2.77 -7.20
N SER A 93 8.17 3.26 -7.14
CA SER A 93 7.37 3.66 -8.29
C SER A 93 7.33 5.17 -8.50
N GLN A 94 7.23 5.62 -9.75
CA GLN A 94 7.02 7.03 -10.07
C GLN A 94 5.66 7.54 -9.58
N ILE A 95 4.65 6.66 -9.57
CA ILE A 95 3.27 7.01 -9.18
C ILE A 95 3.02 6.97 -7.67
N LYS A 96 4.04 6.69 -6.86
CA LYS A 96 3.94 6.60 -5.39
C LYS A 96 2.84 5.66 -4.93
N SER A 97 2.90 4.43 -5.44
CA SER A 97 1.85 3.43 -5.27
C SER A 97 1.61 3.00 -3.81
N ALA A 98 2.61 3.14 -2.92
CA ALA A 98 2.44 2.94 -1.48
C ALA A 98 1.33 3.81 -0.86
N ALA A 99 1.06 5.00 -1.43
CA ALA A 99 -0.03 5.86 -0.98
C ALA A 99 -1.41 5.21 -1.23
N ARG A 100 -1.59 4.49 -2.36
CA ARG A 100 -2.81 3.72 -2.61
C ARG A 100 -2.98 2.60 -1.59
N ALA A 101 -1.93 1.83 -1.31
CA ALA A 101 -1.97 0.78 -0.30
C ALA A 101 -2.34 1.37 1.07
N TRP A 102 -1.68 2.45 1.48
CA TRP A 102 -1.99 3.15 2.74
C TRP A 102 -3.45 3.57 2.82
N PHE A 103 -4.00 4.14 1.75
CA PHE A 103 -5.41 4.52 1.68
C PHE A 103 -6.33 3.32 1.90
N VAL A 104 -6.06 2.17 1.25
CA VAL A 104 -6.87 0.95 1.40
C VAL A 104 -6.82 0.44 2.85
N PHE A 105 -5.65 0.41 3.49
CA PHE A 105 -5.52 0.04 4.90
C PHE A 105 -6.36 0.97 5.80
N ARG A 106 -6.27 2.29 5.58
CA ARG A 106 -7.04 3.28 6.34
C ARG A 106 -8.54 3.16 6.13
N LEU A 107 -8.97 2.84 4.91
CA LEU A 107 -10.38 2.62 4.54
C LEU A 107 -10.99 1.46 5.32
N TYR A 108 -10.20 0.43 5.62
CA TYR A 108 -10.61 -0.71 6.45
C TYR A 108 -10.25 -0.54 7.93
N GLY A 109 -9.98 0.67 8.36
CA GLY A 109 -9.81 1.01 9.78
C GLY A 109 -8.46 0.62 10.37
N PHE A 110 -7.51 0.12 9.55
CA PHE A 110 -6.17 -0.23 10.04
C PHE A 110 -5.39 1.05 10.36
N ALA A 111 -5.24 1.34 11.65
CA ALA A 111 -4.68 2.61 12.11
C ALA A 111 -3.14 2.61 12.21
N LYS A 112 -2.54 1.42 12.44
CA LYS A 112 -1.10 1.25 12.67
C LYS A 112 -0.36 1.07 11.33
N VAL A 113 -0.62 1.93 10.35
CA VAL A 113 0.00 1.89 9.02
C VAL A 113 0.68 3.21 8.68
N ALA A 114 1.90 3.15 8.15
CA ALA A 114 2.68 4.30 7.68
C ALA A 114 3.33 4.02 6.32
N ILE A 115 3.76 5.09 5.67
CA ILE A 115 4.56 5.03 4.45
C ILE A 115 6.01 5.38 4.79
N LEU A 116 6.97 4.67 4.23
CA LEU A 116 8.39 4.98 4.33
C LEU A 116 8.71 6.24 3.52
N ASN A 117 9.11 7.29 4.21
CA ASN A 117 9.47 8.56 3.56
C ASN A 117 10.70 8.41 2.67
N GLY A 118 10.52 8.63 1.37
CA GLY A 118 11.52 8.47 0.33
C GLY A 118 11.56 7.06 -0.29
N GLY A 119 10.79 6.10 0.22
CA GLY A 119 10.66 4.75 -0.34
C GLY A 119 11.97 3.98 -0.45
N LEU A 120 12.02 2.99 -1.34
CA LEU A 120 13.20 2.16 -1.57
C LEU A 120 14.37 2.97 -2.15
N ALA A 121 14.09 3.97 -2.97
CA ALA A 121 15.12 4.81 -3.57
C ALA A 121 15.99 5.51 -2.50
N LYS A 122 15.35 6.10 -1.48
CA LYS A 122 16.08 6.74 -0.37
C LYS A 122 16.80 5.71 0.49
N TRP A 123 16.18 4.55 0.76
CA TRP A 123 16.80 3.46 1.50
C TRP A 123 18.12 3.01 0.84
N LYS A 124 18.10 2.81 -0.49
CA LYS A 124 19.29 2.49 -1.29
C LYS A 124 20.34 3.61 -1.27
N ALA A 125 19.91 4.87 -1.46
CA ALA A 125 20.81 6.01 -1.48
C ALA A 125 21.56 6.24 -0.16
N GLU A 126 20.96 5.81 0.97
CA GLU A 126 21.59 5.82 2.30
C GLU A 126 22.54 4.62 2.54
N GLY A 127 22.75 3.76 1.54
CA GLY A 127 23.62 2.59 1.64
C GLY A 127 23.12 1.53 2.62
N ARG A 128 21.81 1.47 2.89
CA ARG A 128 21.24 0.51 3.83
C ARG A 128 21.18 -0.89 3.24
N ALA A 129 21.18 -1.90 4.11
CA ALA A 129 21.09 -3.30 3.72
C ALA A 129 19.85 -3.59 2.86
N LEU A 130 20.02 -4.50 1.90
CA LEU A 130 18.95 -5.06 1.08
C LEU A 130 18.96 -6.57 1.22
N GLU A 131 17.80 -7.17 1.00
CA GLU A 131 17.60 -8.62 0.93
C GLU A 131 17.10 -8.98 -0.48
N ALA A 132 17.31 -10.21 -0.91
CA ALA A 132 16.87 -10.73 -2.19
C ALA A 132 16.11 -12.04 -2.00
N GLY A 133 15.29 -12.41 -2.98
CA GLY A 133 14.46 -13.61 -2.94
C GLY A 133 13.05 -13.32 -2.44
N GLN A 134 12.42 -14.34 -1.83
CA GLN A 134 11.08 -14.22 -1.25
C GLN A 134 11.19 -14.32 0.28
N THR A 135 10.66 -13.33 0.98
CA THR A 135 10.57 -13.38 2.45
C THR A 135 9.58 -14.46 2.86
N PRO A 136 9.98 -15.46 3.66
CA PRO A 136 9.04 -16.46 4.18
C PRO A 136 7.96 -15.80 5.03
N VAL A 137 6.71 -16.23 4.82
CA VAL A 137 5.56 -15.71 5.57
C VAL A 137 4.82 -16.87 6.22
N THR A 138 4.57 -16.76 7.52
CA THR A 138 3.59 -17.61 8.19
C THR A 138 2.24 -16.91 8.10
N PRO A 139 1.25 -17.47 7.38
CA PRO A 139 -0.09 -16.89 7.29
C PRO A 139 -0.74 -16.74 8.67
N SER A 140 -1.59 -15.77 8.81
CA SER A 140 -2.41 -15.52 10.00
C SER A 140 -3.88 -15.42 9.62
N GLU A 141 -4.77 -15.44 10.60
CA GLU A 141 -6.16 -15.04 10.41
C GLU A 141 -6.29 -13.54 10.64
N PHE A 142 -6.98 -12.86 9.72
CA PHE A 142 -7.33 -11.47 9.89
C PHE A 142 -8.86 -11.34 9.98
N PRO A 143 -9.40 -10.68 11.04
CA PRO A 143 -10.85 -10.56 11.21
C PRO A 143 -11.44 -9.69 10.09
N LEU A 144 -12.68 -10.02 9.68
CA LEU A 144 -13.39 -9.25 8.66
C LEU A 144 -13.59 -7.80 9.13
N PRO A 145 -12.99 -6.82 8.45
CA PRO A 145 -13.09 -5.43 8.88
C PRO A 145 -14.36 -4.77 8.35
N THR A 146 -14.78 -3.70 9.02
CA THR A 146 -15.82 -2.82 8.50
C THR A 146 -15.20 -1.71 7.67
N ARG A 147 -15.67 -1.58 6.43
CA ARG A 147 -15.25 -0.49 5.55
C ARG A 147 -15.76 0.86 6.07
N ARG A 148 -14.87 1.82 6.21
CA ARG A 148 -15.21 3.19 6.61
C ARG A 148 -15.66 4.01 5.40
N PRO A 149 -16.46 5.08 5.59
CA PRO A 149 -16.67 6.10 4.57
C PRO A 149 -15.32 6.71 4.13
N GLY A 150 -15.14 6.95 2.85
CA GLY A 150 -13.87 7.51 2.33
C GLY A 150 -13.76 7.48 0.82
N THR A 151 -14.76 6.95 0.14
CA THR A 151 -14.85 6.96 -1.33
C THR A 151 -16.08 7.73 -1.79
N ARG A 152 -16.02 8.28 -3.00
CA ARG A 152 -17.15 8.90 -3.68
C ARG A 152 -17.43 8.15 -4.97
N SER A 153 -18.68 7.86 -5.23
CA SER A 153 -19.12 7.31 -6.50
C SER A 153 -19.19 8.41 -7.58
N LYS A 154 -19.34 8.01 -8.84
CA LYS A 154 -19.63 8.96 -9.93
C LYS A 154 -20.89 9.77 -9.63
N ALA A 155 -21.93 9.15 -9.07
CA ALA A 155 -23.18 9.83 -8.71
C ALA A 155 -22.95 10.89 -7.61
N ASP A 156 -22.13 10.58 -6.60
CA ASP A 156 -21.78 11.54 -5.54
C ASP A 156 -21.03 12.76 -6.11
N ILE A 157 -20.09 12.53 -7.02
CA ILE A 157 -19.35 13.63 -7.67
C ILE A 157 -20.27 14.47 -8.53
N LEU A 158 -21.20 13.85 -9.29
CA LEU A 158 -22.20 14.59 -10.08
C LEU A 158 -23.10 15.44 -9.18
N ALA A 159 -23.61 14.88 -8.10
CA ALA A 159 -24.42 15.63 -7.13
C ALA A 159 -23.63 16.81 -6.51
N ASN A 160 -22.33 16.59 -6.25
CA ASN A 160 -21.48 17.65 -5.71
C ASN A 160 -21.25 18.81 -6.69
N CYS A 161 -21.35 18.60 -8.02
CA CYS A 161 -21.27 19.70 -8.98
C CYS A 161 -22.35 20.76 -8.74
N ASP A 162 -23.55 20.34 -8.33
CA ASP A 162 -24.66 21.22 -8.02
C ASP A 162 -24.60 21.73 -6.57
N GLN A 163 -24.35 20.83 -5.62
CA GLN A 163 -24.38 21.12 -4.18
C GLN A 163 -23.15 21.89 -3.72
N ARG A 164 -22.00 21.69 -4.36
CA ARG A 164 -20.69 22.30 -3.99
C ARG A 164 -20.33 22.11 -2.52
N ALA A 165 -20.70 20.96 -1.96
CA ALA A 165 -20.46 20.64 -0.55
C ALA A 165 -19.01 20.24 -0.28
N GLU A 166 -18.31 19.69 -1.28
CA GLU A 166 -16.95 19.22 -1.19
C GLU A 166 -16.09 19.83 -2.30
N GLN A 167 -14.81 20.12 -1.98
CA GLN A 167 -13.82 20.49 -2.99
C GLN A 167 -13.27 19.23 -3.65
N VAL A 168 -13.20 19.22 -4.97
CA VAL A 168 -12.62 18.14 -5.76
C VAL A 168 -11.28 18.59 -6.31
N VAL A 169 -10.22 17.84 -5.97
CA VAL A 169 -8.86 18.13 -6.44
C VAL A 169 -8.36 16.93 -7.23
N ASP A 170 -7.92 17.15 -8.47
CA ASP A 170 -7.19 16.13 -9.23
C ASP A 170 -5.71 16.17 -8.84
N ALA A 171 -5.23 15.09 -8.24
CA ALA A 171 -3.84 14.96 -7.80
C ALA A 171 -2.93 14.32 -8.86
N ARG A 172 -3.39 14.13 -10.11
CA ARG A 172 -2.55 13.67 -11.21
C ARG A 172 -1.62 14.80 -11.68
N ASP A 173 -0.51 14.42 -12.33
CA ASP A 173 0.29 15.40 -13.06
C ASP A 173 -0.43 15.93 -14.31
N ALA A 174 0.03 17.07 -14.84
CA ALA A 174 -0.60 17.74 -15.98
C ALA A 174 -0.68 16.87 -17.24
N ALA A 175 0.23 15.92 -17.42
CA ALA A 175 0.24 15.03 -18.59
C ALA A 175 -0.86 13.97 -18.54
N ARG A 176 -1.38 13.69 -17.34
CA ARG A 176 -2.45 12.68 -17.10
C ARG A 176 -3.80 13.31 -16.76
N PHE A 177 -3.88 14.62 -16.65
CA PHE A 177 -5.11 15.39 -16.52
C PHE A 177 -5.81 15.51 -17.90
#